data_8df9f427260a3dc1875edbabd9731b62
#
_entry.id   8df9f427260a3dc1875edbabd9731b62
#
_cell.length_a   1.000
_cell.length_b   1.000
_cell.length_c   1.000
_cell.angle_alpha   90.00
_cell.angle_beta   90.00
_cell.angle_gamma   90.00
#
_symmetry.space_group_name_H-M   'P 1'
#
loop_
_entity.id
_entity.type
_entity.pdbx_description
1 polymer ?
#
loop_
_entity_poly.entity_id
_entity_poly.type
_entity_poly.pdbx_seq_one_letter_code
_entity_poly.pdbx_strand_id
1 'polypeptide(L)'
;SEAATGREFARYWLHVGLLQTAGDKMSSSLGNFLTVDDALEEYGVDVIRTFYLSTAYRSEQTFGEAEMQEAAERWDRLERAYDAAVAACDSTDAYATVADEALRDAVAGSRESFREAMDDDFNVREAMAALLTLTTAVNRHLDGRDEFDYRGLREAVETFEEFGGEVFGLSVGSDAGAGGTATVAEELVELVLDVREADREAGNYDRADDLRDGLTALGIEVQDGDDGPTYRVE
;
A
#
# COMPACT_ATOMS: atom_id res chain seq x y z
N SER A 1 14.21 12.13 -33.21
CA SER A 1 15.29 11.25 -32.70
C SER A 1 15.64 10.15 -33.69
N GLU A 2 14.69 9.44 -34.32
CA GLU A 2 14.95 8.34 -35.26
C GLU A 2 15.77 8.77 -36.47
N ALA A 3 15.46 9.93 -37.07
CA ALA A 3 16.22 10.50 -38.18
C ALA A 3 17.69 10.83 -37.83
N ALA A 4 17.98 11.10 -36.55
CA ALA A 4 19.33 11.40 -36.08
C ALA A 4 20.10 10.16 -35.61
N THR A 5 19.41 9.15 -35.12
CA THR A 5 20.02 7.95 -34.51
C THR A 5 19.97 6.72 -35.39
N GLY A 6 19.06 6.67 -36.38
CA GLY A 6 18.77 5.51 -37.22
C GLY A 6 18.18 4.33 -36.42
N ARG A 7 17.70 4.56 -35.21
CA ARG A 7 17.09 3.55 -34.34
C ARG A 7 15.66 3.93 -33.99
N GLU A 8 14.81 2.93 -33.83
CA GLU A 8 13.45 3.09 -33.31
C GLU A 8 13.48 3.80 -31.94
N PHE A 9 12.64 4.84 -31.78
CA PHE A 9 12.58 5.66 -30.57
C PHE A 9 11.73 4.99 -29.49
N ALA A 10 10.55 4.49 -29.86
CA ALA A 10 9.65 3.79 -28.97
C ALA A 10 8.87 2.71 -29.73
N ARG A 11 8.82 1.52 -29.18
CA ARG A 11 8.09 0.38 -29.72
C ARG A 11 6.60 0.48 -29.44
N TYR A 12 6.24 1.01 -28.28
CA TYR A 12 4.87 1.15 -27.81
C TYR A 12 4.59 2.60 -27.44
N TRP A 13 3.40 3.05 -27.77
CA TRP A 13 2.94 4.41 -27.50
C TRP A 13 1.61 4.36 -26.73
N LEU A 14 1.59 4.90 -25.53
CA LEU A 14 0.39 5.04 -24.73
C LEU A 14 0.09 6.53 -24.54
N HIS A 15 -1.16 6.92 -24.80
CA HIS A 15 -1.64 8.27 -24.56
C HIS A 15 -2.48 8.31 -23.30
N VAL A 16 -2.04 9.05 -22.29
CA VAL A 16 -2.76 9.20 -21.02
C VAL A 16 -3.75 10.36 -21.08
N GLY A 17 -4.87 10.21 -20.36
CA GLY A 17 -5.82 11.29 -20.13
C GLY A 17 -5.25 12.39 -19.24
N LEU A 18 -5.98 13.49 -19.14
CA LEU A 18 -5.60 14.62 -18.29
C LEU A 18 -6.19 14.48 -16.90
N LEU A 19 -5.40 14.89 -15.90
CA LEU A 19 -5.90 15.11 -14.56
C LEU A 19 -6.50 16.52 -14.47
N GLN A 20 -7.74 16.63 -14.04
CA GLN A 20 -8.45 17.88 -13.84
C GLN A 20 -8.73 18.09 -12.35
N THR A 21 -8.82 19.34 -11.91
CA THR A 21 -9.34 19.65 -10.57
C THR A 21 -10.79 20.10 -10.66
N ALA A 22 -11.58 19.82 -9.62
CA ALA A 22 -12.96 20.25 -9.54
C ALA A 22 -13.01 21.78 -9.48
N GLY A 23 -13.35 22.43 -10.63
CA GLY A 23 -13.65 23.84 -10.69
C GLY A 23 -12.78 24.72 -11.59
N ASP A 24 -11.47 24.55 -11.61
CA ASP A 24 -10.57 25.35 -12.43
C ASP A 24 -9.30 24.58 -12.85
N LYS A 25 -8.76 24.93 -14.03
CA LYS A 25 -7.48 24.42 -14.49
C LYS A 25 -6.40 24.68 -13.44
N MET A 26 -5.74 23.62 -12.96
CA MET A 26 -4.54 23.76 -12.13
C MET A 26 -3.56 24.74 -12.80
N SER A 27 -3.21 25.79 -12.12
CA SER A 27 -2.12 26.67 -12.55
C SER A 27 -1.34 27.19 -11.35
N SER A 28 -0.03 27.17 -11.46
CA SER A 28 0.89 27.71 -10.46
C SER A 28 0.65 29.20 -10.15
N SER A 29 0.00 29.91 -11.07
CA SER A 29 -0.33 31.35 -10.91
C SER A 29 -1.58 31.62 -10.07
N LEU A 30 -2.43 30.60 -9.84
CA LEU A 30 -3.67 30.73 -9.05
C LEU A 30 -3.53 30.20 -7.62
N GLY A 31 -2.37 29.63 -7.25
CA GLY A 31 -2.13 29.09 -5.89
C GLY A 31 -2.94 27.85 -5.53
N ASN A 32 -3.61 27.22 -6.51
CA ASN A 32 -4.40 25.99 -6.34
C ASN A 32 -3.63 24.76 -6.85
N PHE A 33 -2.31 24.79 -6.77
CA PHE A 33 -1.44 23.70 -7.21
C PHE A 33 -1.10 22.82 -5.99
N LEU A 34 -1.55 21.58 -6.02
CA LEU A 34 -1.11 20.55 -5.08
C LEU A 34 0.10 19.84 -5.72
N THR A 35 1.21 19.77 -5.01
CA THR A 35 2.37 19.00 -5.46
C THR A 35 2.13 17.50 -5.24
N VAL A 36 2.93 16.67 -5.90
CA VAL A 36 2.87 15.21 -5.64
C VAL A 36 3.29 14.92 -4.19
N ASP A 37 4.28 15.65 -3.67
CA ASP A 37 4.76 15.49 -2.30
C ASP A 37 3.66 15.85 -1.29
N ASP A 38 2.96 17.00 -1.47
CA ASP A 38 1.83 17.39 -0.63
C ASP A 38 0.70 16.33 -0.67
N ALA A 39 0.41 15.80 -1.85
CA ALA A 39 -0.63 14.78 -2.01
C ALA A 39 -0.24 13.44 -1.33
N LEU A 40 1.04 13.06 -1.40
CA LEU A 40 1.55 11.86 -0.73
C LEU A 40 1.53 12.02 0.79
N GLU A 41 1.85 13.21 1.30
CA GLU A 41 1.80 13.52 2.72
C GLU A 41 0.36 13.51 3.26
N GLU A 42 -0.59 14.04 2.47
CA GLU A 42 -2.01 14.15 2.89
C GLU A 42 -2.76 12.82 2.80
N TYR A 43 -2.58 12.06 1.70
CA TYR A 43 -3.41 10.88 1.39
C TYR A 43 -2.68 9.55 1.49
N GLY A 44 -1.36 9.55 1.44
CA GLY A 44 -0.56 8.34 1.36
C GLY A 44 -0.51 7.72 -0.05
N VAL A 45 0.50 6.87 -0.26
CA VAL A 45 0.80 6.29 -1.58
C VAL A 45 -0.29 5.37 -2.10
N ASP A 46 -0.90 4.56 -1.22
CA ASP A 46 -1.87 3.54 -1.63
C ASP A 46 -3.23 4.14 -2.01
N VAL A 47 -3.64 5.21 -1.31
CA VAL A 47 -4.85 5.96 -1.67
C VAL A 47 -4.67 6.63 -3.03
N ILE A 48 -3.51 7.26 -3.28
CA ILE A 48 -3.21 7.88 -4.57
C ILE A 48 -3.17 6.85 -5.69
N ARG A 49 -2.53 5.69 -5.48
CA ARG A 49 -2.53 4.60 -6.46
C ARG A 49 -3.93 4.09 -6.72
N THR A 50 -4.72 3.86 -5.67
CA THR A 50 -6.12 3.43 -5.80
C THR A 50 -6.97 4.45 -6.54
N PHE A 51 -6.73 5.75 -6.34
CA PHE A 51 -7.38 6.82 -7.11
C PHE A 51 -7.07 6.67 -8.60
N TYR A 52 -5.80 6.54 -9.01
CA TYR A 52 -5.43 6.36 -10.41
C TYR A 52 -5.98 5.05 -11.01
N LEU A 53 -6.03 3.97 -10.24
CA LEU A 53 -6.58 2.67 -10.66
C LEU A 53 -8.11 2.68 -10.80
N SER A 54 -8.79 3.73 -10.38
CA SER A 54 -10.25 3.85 -10.50
C SER A 54 -10.74 4.27 -11.88
N THR A 55 -9.83 4.70 -12.77
CA THR A 55 -10.15 5.24 -14.09
C THR A 55 -9.22 4.68 -15.16
N ALA A 56 -9.73 4.45 -16.38
CA ALA A 56 -8.89 4.01 -17.49
C ALA A 56 -7.81 5.07 -17.80
N TYR A 57 -6.56 4.66 -18.01
CA TYR A 57 -5.40 5.56 -18.17
C TYR A 57 -5.56 6.62 -19.28
N ARG A 58 -6.40 6.36 -20.30
CA ARG A 58 -6.68 7.27 -21.42
C ARG A 58 -7.84 8.24 -21.18
N SER A 59 -8.57 8.07 -20.07
CA SER A 59 -9.71 8.91 -19.73
C SER A 59 -9.25 10.11 -18.89
N GLU A 60 -10.01 11.20 -18.97
CA GLU A 60 -9.84 12.32 -18.04
C GLU A 60 -10.29 11.90 -16.65
N GLN A 61 -9.56 12.33 -15.63
CA GLN A 61 -9.86 12.05 -14.23
C GLN A 61 -9.89 13.35 -13.44
N THR A 62 -10.87 13.50 -12.57
CA THR A 62 -10.99 14.64 -11.69
C THR A 62 -10.30 14.33 -10.37
N PHE A 63 -9.41 15.21 -9.93
CA PHE A 63 -8.82 15.19 -8.60
C PHE A 63 -9.61 16.14 -7.70
N GLY A 64 -10.13 15.62 -6.62
CA GLY A 64 -10.91 16.37 -5.64
C GLY A 64 -11.07 15.58 -4.34
N GLU A 65 -11.51 16.24 -3.29
CA GLU A 65 -11.67 15.65 -1.96
C GLU A 65 -12.61 14.43 -1.97
N ALA A 66 -13.72 14.53 -2.73
CA ALA A 66 -14.69 13.44 -2.83
C ALA A 66 -14.12 12.20 -3.52
N GLU A 67 -13.36 12.38 -4.60
CA GLU A 67 -12.71 11.31 -5.35
C GLU A 67 -11.60 10.64 -4.54
N MET A 68 -10.85 11.44 -3.77
CA MET A 68 -9.81 10.92 -2.88
C MET A 68 -10.42 10.16 -1.70
N GLN A 69 -11.53 10.65 -1.13
CA GLN A 69 -12.27 9.94 -0.09
C GLN A 69 -12.79 8.59 -0.59
N GLU A 70 -13.34 8.54 -1.81
CA GLU A 70 -13.79 7.29 -2.43
C GLU A 70 -12.62 6.30 -2.67
N ALA A 71 -11.45 6.82 -3.05
CA ALA A 71 -10.24 6.01 -3.20
C ALA A 71 -9.76 5.46 -1.86
N ALA A 72 -9.77 6.28 -0.81
CA ALA A 72 -9.42 5.86 0.55
C ALA A 72 -10.35 4.75 1.07
N GLU A 73 -11.67 4.87 0.86
CA GLU A 73 -12.64 3.84 1.25
C GLU A 73 -12.44 2.52 0.49
N ARG A 74 -12.04 2.58 -0.78
CA ARG A 74 -11.73 1.38 -1.58
C ARG A 74 -10.46 0.70 -1.09
N TRP A 75 -9.41 1.47 -0.82
CA TRP A 75 -8.15 0.97 -0.27
C TRP A 75 -8.37 0.31 1.09
N ASP A 76 -8.96 1.01 2.04
CA ASP A 76 -9.28 0.52 3.38
C ASP A 76 -10.10 -0.78 3.36
N ARG A 77 -11.03 -0.89 2.43
CA ARG A 77 -11.82 -2.11 2.25
C ARG A 77 -10.99 -3.30 1.76
N LEU A 78 -10.04 -3.06 0.84
CA LEU A 78 -9.15 -4.09 0.31
C LEU A 78 -8.14 -4.53 1.38
N GLU A 79 -7.47 -3.58 2.04
CA GLU A 79 -6.49 -3.80 3.09
C GLU A 79 -7.09 -4.61 4.24
N ARG A 80 -8.23 -4.20 4.78
CA ARG A 80 -8.91 -4.95 5.84
C ARG A 80 -9.28 -6.38 5.45
N ALA A 81 -9.69 -6.61 4.22
CA ALA A 81 -10.03 -7.97 3.78
C ALA A 81 -8.78 -8.84 3.65
N TYR A 82 -7.66 -8.26 3.19
CA TYR A 82 -6.37 -8.92 3.17
C TYR A 82 -5.91 -9.28 4.59
N ASP A 83 -5.87 -8.31 5.49
CA ASP A 83 -5.45 -8.51 6.89
C ASP A 83 -6.31 -9.56 7.60
N ALA A 84 -7.62 -9.51 7.40
CA ALA A 84 -8.54 -10.50 7.95
C ALA A 84 -8.30 -11.91 7.39
N ALA A 85 -7.97 -12.04 6.09
CA ALA A 85 -7.63 -13.32 5.48
C ALA A 85 -6.30 -13.87 6.02
N VAL A 86 -5.28 -13.03 6.18
CA VAL A 86 -4.00 -13.41 6.80
C VAL A 86 -4.19 -13.89 8.23
N ALA A 87 -4.88 -13.09 9.06
CA ALA A 87 -5.17 -13.42 10.45
C ALA A 87 -5.97 -14.74 10.59
N ALA A 88 -6.92 -14.97 9.68
CA ALA A 88 -7.68 -16.22 9.64
C ALA A 88 -6.81 -17.42 9.24
N CYS A 89 -5.88 -17.26 8.29
CA CYS A 89 -4.89 -18.27 7.93
C CYS A 89 -4.01 -18.63 9.13
N ASP A 90 -3.52 -17.63 9.87
CA ASP A 90 -2.64 -17.83 11.03
C ASP A 90 -3.35 -18.54 12.19
N SER A 91 -4.67 -18.37 12.30
CA SER A 91 -5.51 -18.98 13.33
C SER A 91 -6.05 -20.38 12.97
N THR A 92 -5.92 -20.80 11.71
CA THR A 92 -6.54 -22.02 11.18
C THR A 92 -5.50 -23.09 10.88
N ASP A 93 -5.80 -24.36 11.28
CA ASP A 93 -4.95 -25.49 10.95
C ASP A 93 -4.95 -25.73 9.44
N ALA A 94 -3.76 -25.77 8.85
CA ALA A 94 -3.55 -26.04 7.42
C ALA A 94 -4.11 -27.40 6.96
N TYR A 95 -4.37 -28.31 7.91
CA TYR A 95 -5.00 -29.60 7.67
C TYR A 95 -6.51 -29.60 7.95
N ALA A 96 -7.10 -28.45 8.25
CA ALA A 96 -8.55 -28.33 8.43
C ALA A 96 -9.30 -28.88 7.21
N THR A 97 -10.39 -29.61 7.48
CA THR A 97 -11.18 -30.26 6.43
C THR A 97 -12.26 -29.36 5.83
N VAL A 98 -12.34 -28.12 6.32
CA VAL A 98 -13.31 -27.14 5.82
C VAL A 98 -12.98 -26.78 4.37
N ALA A 99 -13.98 -26.84 3.51
CA ALA A 99 -13.89 -26.42 2.13
C ALA A 99 -15.09 -25.51 1.79
N ASP A 100 -14.81 -24.35 1.25
CA ASP A 100 -15.83 -23.40 0.76
C ASP A 100 -15.66 -23.20 -0.74
N GLU A 101 -16.44 -23.96 -1.53
CA GLU A 101 -16.38 -23.87 -3.00
C GLU A 101 -16.69 -22.46 -3.50
N ALA A 102 -17.57 -21.72 -2.81
CA ALA A 102 -17.91 -20.34 -3.22
C ALA A 102 -16.73 -19.37 -3.05
N LEU A 103 -15.90 -19.54 -2.01
CA LEU A 103 -14.68 -18.77 -1.85
C LEU A 103 -13.66 -19.14 -2.94
N ARG A 104 -13.44 -20.43 -3.20
CA ARG A 104 -12.49 -20.91 -4.20
C ARG A 104 -12.87 -20.48 -5.63
N ASP A 105 -14.15 -20.57 -5.96
CA ASP A 105 -14.68 -20.09 -7.24
C ASP A 105 -14.51 -18.59 -7.39
N ALA A 106 -14.70 -17.82 -6.30
CA ALA A 106 -14.47 -16.38 -6.31
C ALA A 106 -13.00 -16.01 -6.49
N VAL A 107 -12.08 -16.75 -5.87
CA VAL A 107 -10.63 -16.58 -6.10
C VAL A 107 -10.29 -16.85 -7.56
N ALA A 108 -10.70 -18.00 -8.09
CA ALA A 108 -10.43 -18.37 -9.49
C ALA A 108 -11.01 -17.35 -10.46
N GLY A 109 -12.27 -16.96 -10.26
CA GLY A 109 -12.95 -15.96 -11.08
C GLY A 109 -12.32 -14.57 -11.01
N SER A 110 -11.85 -14.13 -9.83
CA SER A 110 -11.13 -12.86 -9.69
C SER A 110 -9.80 -12.88 -10.42
N ARG A 111 -9.06 -13.99 -10.38
CA ARG A 111 -7.78 -14.14 -11.11
C ARG A 111 -7.97 -14.12 -12.61
N GLU A 112 -9.03 -14.76 -13.11
CA GLU A 112 -9.38 -14.75 -14.55
C GLU A 112 -9.80 -13.34 -14.99
N SER A 113 -10.76 -12.74 -14.30
CA SER A 113 -11.27 -11.40 -14.62
C SER A 113 -10.19 -10.32 -14.56
N PHE A 114 -9.26 -10.41 -13.58
CA PHE A 114 -8.13 -9.50 -13.50
C PHE A 114 -7.24 -9.59 -14.74
N ARG A 115 -6.86 -10.81 -15.16
CA ARG A 115 -6.01 -11.02 -16.33
C ARG A 115 -6.70 -10.57 -17.61
N GLU A 116 -7.97 -10.95 -17.81
CA GLU A 116 -8.77 -10.50 -18.95
C GLU A 116 -8.84 -8.98 -19.04
N ALA A 117 -9.06 -8.30 -17.90
CA ALA A 117 -9.10 -6.83 -17.84
C ALA A 117 -7.73 -6.21 -18.20
N MET A 118 -6.64 -6.77 -17.72
CA MET A 118 -5.29 -6.26 -18.03
C MET A 118 -4.90 -6.54 -19.49
N ASP A 119 -5.35 -7.64 -20.08
CA ASP A 119 -5.16 -7.96 -21.48
C ASP A 119 -6.05 -7.09 -22.40
N ASP A 120 -7.15 -6.55 -21.92
CA ASP A 120 -8.01 -5.58 -22.60
C ASP A 120 -7.51 -4.14 -22.40
N ASP A 121 -6.39 -3.82 -23.03
CA ASP A 121 -5.79 -2.49 -23.06
C ASP A 121 -5.54 -1.88 -21.66
N PHE A 122 -5.05 -2.71 -20.73
CA PHE A 122 -4.80 -2.30 -19.33
C PHE A 122 -6.03 -1.68 -18.68
N ASN A 123 -7.17 -2.37 -18.72
CA ASN A 123 -8.40 -1.92 -18.07
C ASN A 123 -8.31 -2.07 -16.55
N VAL A 124 -7.47 -1.22 -15.95
CA VAL A 124 -7.14 -1.23 -14.52
C VAL A 124 -8.38 -1.08 -13.64
N ARG A 125 -9.41 -0.39 -14.14
CA ARG A 125 -10.68 -0.22 -13.42
C ARG A 125 -11.40 -1.57 -13.22
N GLU A 126 -11.52 -2.37 -14.27
CA GLU A 126 -12.14 -3.71 -14.17
C GLU A 126 -11.24 -4.68 -13.40
N ALA A 127 -9.92 -4.57 -13.56
CA ALA A 127 -8.97 -5.36 -12.79
C ALA A 127 -9.07 -5.05 -11.27
N MET A 128 -9.20 -3.77 -10.88
CA MET A 128 -9.47 -3.38 -9.49
C MET A 128 -10.84 -3.89 -9.01
N ALA A 129 -11.87 -3.86 -9.85
CA ALA A 129 -13.18 -4.40 -9.52
C ALA A 129 -13.14 -5.91 -9.24
N ALA A 130 -12.28 -6.66 -9.92
CA ALA A 130 -12.08 -8.09 -9.65
C ALA A 130 -11.50 -8.30 -8.24
N LEU A 131 -10.50 -7.50 -7.80
CA LEU A 131 -9.97 -7.55 -6.43
C LEU A 131 -11.03 -7.17 -5.38
N LEU A 132 -11.82 -6.13 -5.63
CA LEU A 132 -12.92 -5.73 -4.74
C LEU A 132 -14.04 -6.78 -4.66
N THR A 133 -14.22 -7.57 -5.70
CA THR A 133 -15.13 -8.73 -5.68
C THR A 133 -14.58 -9.83 -4.77
N LEU A 134 -13.26 -10.08 -4.84
CA LEU A 134 -12.59 -11.02 -3.93
C LEU A 134 -12.71 -10.58 -2.47
N THR A 135 -12.56 -9.28 -2.15
CA THR A 135 -12.76 -8.79 -0.77
C THR A 135 -14.15 -9.14 -0.24
N THR A 136 -15.17 -9.06 -1.11
CA THR A 136 -16.54 -9.41 -0.72
C THR A 136 -16.69 -10.92 -0.43
N ALA A 137 -16.03 -11.77 -1.20
CA ALA A 137 -16.06 -13.22 -0.99
C ALA A 137 -15.31 -13.62 0.29
N VAL A 138 -14.14 -13.02 0.53
CA VAL A 138 -13.37 -13.24 1.77
C VAL A 138 -14.18 -12.83 2.99
N ASN A 139 -14.72 -11.61 3.01
CA ASN A 139 -15.53 -11.14 4.14
C ASN A 139 -16.76 -12.04 4.40
N ARG A 140 -17.44 -12.50 3.34
CA ARG A 140 -18.56 -13.43 3.45
C ARG A 140 -18.14 -14.79 4.03
N HIS A 141 -16.93 -15.25 3.66
CA HIS A 141 -16.41 -16.51 4.19
C HIS A 141 -16.09 -16.40 5.68
N LEU A 142 -15.55 -15.27 6.11
CA LEU A 142 -15.16 -15.03 7.51
C LEU A 142 -16.36 -14.69 8.42
N ASP A 143 -17.46 -14.17 7.86
CA ASP A 143 -18.60 -13.70 8.64
C ASP A 143 -19.30 -14.84 9.40
N GLY A 144 -19.34 -14.71 10.74
CA GLY A 144 -20.07 -15.61 11.65
C GLY A 144 -19.56 -17.04 11.69
N ARG A 145 -18.30 -17.29 11.34
CA ARG A 145 -17.67 -18.63 11.34
C ARG A 145 -16.51 -18.68 12.33
N ASP A 146 -16.31 -19.87 12.92
CA ASP A 146 -15.17 -20.20 13.77
C ASP A 146 -14.17 -21.13 13.06
N GLU A 147 -14.55 -21.73 11.92
CA GLU A 147 -13.71 -22.62 11.12
C GLU A 147 -13.67 -22.16 9.67
N PHE A 148 -12.47 -22.09 9.09
CA PHE A 148 -12.22 -21.49 7.79
C PHE A 148 -11.64 -22.47 6.77
N ASP A 149 -11.88 -22.22 5.48
CA ASP A 149 -11.19 -22.89 4.38
C ASP A 149 -9.77 -22.30 4.24
N TYR A 150 -8.81 -22.90 4.95
CA TYR A 150 -7.41 -22.47 4.91
C TYR A 150 -6.86 -22.35 3.48
N ARG A 151 -7.15 -23.34 2.62
CA ARG A 151 -6.65 -23.32 1.24
C ARG A 151 -7.25 -22.17 0.43
N GLY A 152 -8.57 -22.00 0.51
CA GLY A 152 -9.24 -20.90 -0.18
C GLY A 152 -8.77 -19.52 0.29
N LEU A 153 -8.55 -19.34 1.59
CA LEU A 153 -7.99 -18.11 2.15
C LEU A 153 -6.54 -17.87 1.73
N ARG A 154 -5.68 -18.90 1.73
CA ARG A 154 -4.29 -18.77 1.25
C ARG A 154 -4.24 -18.36 -0.22
N GLU A 155 -5.05 -18.98 -1.07
CA GLU A 155 -5.14 -18.60 -2.49
C GLU A 155 -5.69 -17.17 -2.66
N ALA A 156 -6.58 -16.70 -1.76
CA ALA A 156 -7.05 -15.31 -1.76
C ALA A 156 -5.93 -14.33 -1.36
N VAL A 157 -5.19 -14.63 -0.28
CA VAL A 157 -4.01 -13.86 0.16
C VAL A 157 -3.00 -13.73 -0.99
N GLU A 158 -2.58 -14.86 -1.59
CA GLU A 158 -1.65 -14.87 -2.72
C GLU A 158 -2.18 -14.08 -3.93
N THR A 159 -3.50 -14.04 -4.13
CA THR A 159 -4.11 -13.24 -5.21
C THR A 159 -4.02 -11.75 -4.94
N PHE A 160 -4.24 -11.33 -3.69
CA PHE A 160 -4.07 -9.93 -3.29
C PHE A 160 -2.60 -9.50 -3.38
N GLU A 161 -1.65 -10.34 -2.94
CA GLU A 161 -0.21 -10.08 -3.02
C GLU A 161 0.26 -9.95 -4.47
N GLU A 162 -0.09 -10.92 -5.34
CA GLU A 162 0.30 -10.91 -6.75
C GLU A 162 -0.30 -9.69 -7.49
N PHE A 163 -1.60 -9.48 -7.39
CA PHE A 163 -2.27 -8.48 -8.22
C PHE A 163 -2.34 -7.10 -7.57
N GLY A 164 -2.63 -7.04 -6.27
CA GLY A 164 -2.62 -5.80 -5.53
C GLY A 164 -1.19 -5.31 -5.25
N GLY A 165 -0.34 -6.20 -4.74
CA GLY A 165 1.04 -5.88 -4.39
C GLY A 165 1.96 -5.75 -5.61
N GLU A 166 2.25 -6.86 -6.31
CA GLU A 166 3.28 -6.88 -7.35
C GLU A 166 2.85 -6.14 -8.64
N VAL A 167 1.58 -6.25 -9.05
CA VAL A 167 1.10 -5.62 -10.29
C VAL A 167 0.69 -4.17 -10.07
N PHE A 168 -0.12 -3.88 -9.07
CA PHE A 168 -0.61 -2.52 -8.80
C PHE A 168 0.29 -1.71 -7.87
N GLY A 169 1.23 -2.36 -7.19
CA GLY A 169 2.16 -1.73 -6.26
C GLY A 169 1.49 -1.21 -4.98
N LEU A 170 0.33 -1.75 -4.62
CA LEU A 170 -0.33 -1.45 -3.35
C LEU A 170 0.40 -2.17 -2.21
N SER A 171 0.33 -1.63 -1.00
CA SER A 171 1.07 -2.15 0.17
C SER A 171 0.46 -3.43 0.77
N VAL A 172 -0.15 -4.29 -0.06
CA VAL A 172 -0.65 -5.61 0.37
C VAL A 172 0.47 -6.65 0.29
N GLY A 173 0.68 -7.40 1.36
CA GLY A 173 1.65 -8.50 1.40
C GLY A 173 3.12 -8.08 1.38
N SER A 174 3.38 -6.81 1.22
CA SER A 174 4.72 -6.28 1.45
C SER A 174 4.90 -6.06 2.97
N ASP A 175 6.09 -6.31 3.49
CA ASP A 175 6.54 -5.67 4.74
C ASP A 175 6.42 -4.12 4.67
N ALA A 176 5.87 -3.61 3.59
CA ALA A 176 5.46 -2.23 3.27
C ALA A 176 4.11 -1.78 3.88
N GLY A 177 3.45 -2.61 4.65
CA GLY A 177 2.70 -2.19 5.85
C GLY A 177 3.61 -1.38 6.80
N ALA A 178 4.88 -1.40 6.45
CA ALA A 178 5.97 -0.51 6.82
C ALA A 178 5.72 0.99 6.55
N GLY A 179 4.76 1.42 5.77
CA GLY A 179 4.48 2.86 5.74
C GLY A 179 3.95 3.35 7.09
N GLY A 180 2.92 2.70 7.63
CA GLY A 180 2.44 2.98 8.99
C GLY A 180 3.36 2.41 10.08
N THR A 181 3.91 1.21 9.89
CA THR A 181 4.88 0.62 10.84
C THR A 181 6.27 1.22 10.72
N ALA A 182 6.72 1.68 9.52
CA ALA A 182 7.95 2.44 9.40
C ALA A 182 7.83 3.80 10.09
N THR A 183 6.71 4.51 9.90
CA THR A 183 6.44 5.78 10.61
C THR A 183 6.36 5.53 12.12
N VAL A 184 5.64 4.49 12.57
CA VAL A 184 5.57 4.11 13.99
C VAL A 184 6.94 3.64 14.51
N ALA A 185 7.73 2.91 13.72
CA ALA A 185 9.08 2.50 14.10
C ALA A 185 10.02 3.72 14.16
N GLU A 186 9.95 4.63 13.22
CA GLU A 186 10.68 5.91 13.24
C GLU A 186 10.29 6.76 14.44
N GLU A 187 8.99 6.96 14.69
CA GLU A 187 8.48 7.67 15.88
C GLU A 187 8.91 7.02 17.19
N LEU A 188 8.95 5.67 17.24
CA LEU A 188 9.47 4.94 18.41
C LEU A 188 10.99 5.14 18.60
N VAL A 189 11.76 5.13 17.52
CA VAL A 189 13.20 5.41 17.59
C VAL A 189 13.44 6.85 18.06
N GLU A 190 12.71 7.83 17.50
CA GLU A 190 12.79 9.23 17.94
C GLU A 190 12.42 9.38 19.42
N LEU A 191 11.33 8.73 19.86
CA LEU A 191 10.95 8.73 21.28
C LEU A 191 12.05 8.15 22.18
N VAL A 192 12.72 7.07 21.75
CA VAL A 192 13.85 6.46 22.51
C VAL A 192 15.05 7.42 22.53
N LEU A 193 15.32 8.12 21.42
CA LEU A 193 16.38 9.13 21.35
C LEU A 193 16.11 10.32 22.28
N ASP A 194 14.88 10.80 22.34
CA ASP A 194 14.44 11.87 23.24
C ASP A 194 14.62 11.44 24.72
N VAL A 195 14.18 10.23 25.08
CA VAL A 195 14.39 9.68 26.44
C VAL A 195 15.87 9.57 26.77
N ARG A 196 16.70 9.10 25.84
CA ARG A 196 18.15 9.00 26.02
C ARG A 196 18.78 10.37 26.24
N GLU A 197 18.37 11.38 25.48
CA GLU A 197 18.91 12.74 25.65
C GLU A 197 18.49 13.35 26.98
N ALA A 198 17.23 13.17 27.40
CA ALA A 198 16.77 13.58 28.72
C ALA A 198 17.54 12.91 29.88
N ASP A 199 17.91 11.60 29.74
CA ASP A 199 18.74 10.89 30.73
C ASP A 199 20.17 11.44 30.74
N ARG A 200 20.76 11.82 29.61
CA ARG A 200 22.07 12.49 29.55
C ARG A 200 22.06 13.85 30.23
N GLU A 201 21.05 14.67 29.96
CA GLU A 201 20.88 15.98 30.61
C GLU A 201 20.70 15.85 32.14
N ALA A 202 20.02 14.78 32.58
CA ALA A 202 19.82 14.47 34.00
C ALA A 202 21.08 13.84 34.65
N GLY A 203 22.14 13.54 33.88
CA GLY A 203 23.36 12.89 34.36
C GLY A 203 23.26 11.37 34.55
N ASN A 204 22.23 10.73 34.01
CA ASN A 204 21.97 9.30 34.08
C ASN A 204 22.69 8.55 32.90
N TYR A 205 23.98 8.69 32.80
CA TYR A 205 24.76 8.20 31.66
C TYR A 205 24.67 6.68 31.47
N ASP A 206 24.65 5.89 32.55
CA ASP A 206 24.54 4.44 32.46
C ASP A 206 23.27 4.01 31.71
N ARG A 207 22.14 4.68 31.99
CA ARG A 207 20.86 4.40 31.31
C ARG A 207 20.82 4.87 29.87
N ALA A 208 21.44 6.01 29.58
CA ALA A 208 21.57 6.51 28.22
C ALA A 208 22.45 5.58 27.35
N ASP A 209 23.48 4.98 27.93
CA ASP A 209 24.34 4.00 27.25
C ASP A 209 23.57 2.67 27.03
N ASP A 210 22.81 2.18 28.00
CA ASP A 210 21.95 1.00 27.86
C ASP A 210 20.94 1.16 26.70
N LEU A 211 20.33 2.33 26.53
CA LEU A 211 19.41 2.64 25.45
C LEU A 211 20.12 2.63 24.07
N ARG A 212 21.33 3.20 24.00
CA ARG A 212 22.17 3.19 22.79
C ARG A 212 22.56 1.77 22.38
N ASP A 213 23.00 0.97 23.35
CA ASP A 213 23.40 -0.43 23.11
C ASP A 213 22.19 -1.26 22.66
N GLY A 214 21.00 -0.99 23.24
CA GLY A 214 19.75 -1.60 22.80
C GLY A 214 19.39 -1.26 21.36
N LEU A 215 19.50 0.01 20.95
CA LEU A 215 19.27 0.44 19.56
C LEU A 215 20.31 -0.20 18.61
N THR A 216 21.57 -0.25 19.00
CA THR A 216 22.64 -0.89 18.21
C THR A 216 22.39 -2.39 18.02
N ALA A 217 21.89 -3.08 19.05
CA ALA A 217 21.52 -4.50 18.94
C ALA A 217 20.36 -4.76 17.98
N LEU A 218 19.53 -3.75 17.69
CA LEU A 218 18.46 -3.78 16.69
C LEU A 218 18.92 -3.30 15.29
N GLY A 219 20.22 -3.06 15.08
CA GLY A 219 20.76 -2.58 13.81
C GLY A 219 20.56 -1.07 13.59
N ILE A 220 20.35 -0.28 14.68
CA ILE A 220 20.17 1.17 14.61
C ILE A 220 21.41 1.85 15.18
N GLU A 221 22.23 2.43 14.30
CA GLU A 221 23.39 3.24 14.72
C GLU A 221 22.97 4.67 15.05
N VAL A 222 23.26 5.11 16.28
CA VAL A 222 22.99 6.46 16.77
C VAL A 222 24.25 7.32 16.67
N GLN A 223 24.13 8.49 16.04
CA GLN A 223 25.21 9.48 15.93
C GLN A 223 24.79 10.75 16.68
N ASP A 224 25.62 11.17 17.62
CA ASP A 224 25.43 12.42 18.37
C ASP A 224 25.97 13.60 17.56
N GLY A 225 25.16 14.60 17.26
CA GLY A 225 25.51 15.82 16.51
C GLY A 225 25.22 17.08 17.33
N ASP A 226 25.73 18.22 16.85
CA ASP A 226 25.53 19.53 17.52
C ASP A 226 24.04 19.99 17.48
N ASP A 227 23.25 19.49 16.53
CA ASP A 227 21.82 19.79 16.36
C ASP A 227 20.90 18.70 16.94
N GLY A 228 21.46 17.74 17.70
CA GLY A 228 20.74 16.62 18.31
C GLY A 228 21.22 15.25 17.80
N PRO A 229 20.71 14.14 18.39
CA PRO A 229 21.04 12.79 17.94
C PRO A 229 20.38 12.48 16.60
N THR A 230 21.11 11.84 15.71
CA THR A 230 20.60 11.28 14.45
C THR A 230 20.83 9.77 14.44
N TYR A 231 20.08 9.04 13.60
CA TYR A 231 20.24 7.59 13.52
C TYR A 231 20.29 7.09 12.08
N ARG A 232 20.80 5.89 11.91
CA ARG A 232 20.83 5.16 10.64
C ARG A 232 20.51 3.70 10.89
N VAL A 233 19.66 3.13 10.06
CA VAL A 233 19.34 1.69 10.05
C VAL A 233 20.28 0.99 9.09
N GLU A 234 20.95 -0.09 9.55
CA GLU A 234 21.82 -0.93 8.71
C GLU A 234 21.01 -1.96 7.89
#